data_d5ecd26a9c9b56cf1c881a58cd638583
#
_entry.id   d5ecd26a9c9b56cf1c881a58cd638583
#
_cell.length_a   1.000
_cell.length_b   1.000
_cell.length_c   1.000
_cell.angle_alpha   90.00
_cell.angle_beta   90.00
_cell.angle_gamma   90.00
#
_symmetry.space_group_name_H-M   'P 1'
#
loop_
_entity.id
_entity.type
_entity.pdbx_description
1 polymer ?
#
loop_
_entity_poly.entity_id
_entity_poly.type
_entity_poly.pdbx_seq_one_letter_code
_entity_poly.pdbx_strand_id
1 'polypeptide(L)'
;MMIPKETSPARPSTRLAVAVLFSLTLVFFGPARIYFGNAEEFPYGFASLLPYLAVLVLAVSALCFLALKAIPWAASEKLLGMLLAVAGLMWLQGNFLVWNYGLLDGHDIEWGRKAYLGLIDTPLWLLLLLLAFRHSTAVKKIARPLAMILIAAQALDLLFVVLPNSGRSGMKQYGIDESREFSFSSRRNVIVMVLDTFQTDVFQELLKEDRNYEKVFSGFTYFRNSLSGAPSTRAAVPEMLTSRHYDNSVPLGEFLESAYVGHSLPWLLKQNGYRCDIFPAGNVGLGIFLDRSLASNLKDRFPPSLKDVAFLVDLSLFRQAPHFLKIPIYNRQSWLLSRLFTEAVPDRQSTRRARKKMRSVLLPDQVFTDTMILEARVDSQEPVFKFYHLRGVHPPLRMNEDCRLERMDFNRANYKRQARGLMKLVARFLAKLKHIQAFRDSLIFIVGDHGPGNWGLQEIHLDALGAAWKETPQEPGLLKVKAGALPLMLVKPADDPGEKPLAVSDAPVCLGDIPATAAAAVGLEASFAGRPLFSVQAADDRLRRHLHYKGFGGNKKGFMEPMSEYWVRGFSWLDESWHTSPGLFLPGGKDHAPPAAGRKAP
;
A
#
# COMPACT_ATOMS: atom_id res chain seq x y z
N MET A 1 26.49 51.03 39.60
CA MET A 1 25.71 49.83 39.95
C MET A 1 24.32 49.97 39.30
N MET A 2 24.13 49.45 38.06
CA MET A 2 22.83 49.54 37.38
C MET A 2 21.92 48.45 37.97
N ILE A 3 20.86 48.89 38.63
CA ILE A 3 19.78 48.01 39.09
C ILE A 3 19.20 47.29 37.86
N PRO A 4 19.15 45.96 37.83
CA PRO A 4 18.53 45.25 36.69
C PRO A 4 17.06 45.68 36.65
N LYS A 5 16.61 46.25 35.51
CA LYS A 5 15.18 46.49 35.28
C LYS A 5 14.42 45.18 35.52
N GLU A 6 13.57 45.16 36.56
CA GLU A 6 12.64 44.07 36.81
C GLU A 6 11.87 43.76 35.50
N THR A 7 12.13 42.63 34.95
CA THR A 7 11.44 42.21 33.74
C THR A 7 10.05 41.73 34.14
N SER A 8 9.03 42.50 33.78
CA SER A 8 7.63 42.09 34.02
C SER A 8 7.29 40.80 33.27
N PRO A 9 6.41 39.97 33.83
CA PRO A 9 6.01 38.70 33.20
C PRO A 9 5.38 38.90 31.82
N ALA A 10 5.52 37.91 30.95
CA ALA A 10 4.92 37.95 29.62
C ALA A 10 3.40 38.18 29.71
N ARG A 11 2.89 39.06 28.84
CA ARG A 11 1.45 39.39 28.79
C ARG A 11 0.63 38.12 28.49
N PRO A 12 -0.58 37.97 29.03
CA PRO A 12 -1.46 36.83 28.74
C PRO A 12 -1.66 36.61 27.23
N SER A 13 -1.80 37.68 26.44
CA SER A 13 -1.93 37.64 24.98
C SER A 13 -0.70 37.06 24.28
N THR A 14 0.51 37.28 24.81
CA THR A 14 1.75 36.69 24.28
C THR A 14 1.81 35.19 24.58
N ARG A 15 1.46 34.78 25.81
CA ARG A 15 1.40 33.36 26.19
C ARG A 15 0.39 32.60 25.33
N LEU A 16 -0.79 33.19 25.11
CA LEU A 16 -1.84 32.62 24.29
C LEU A 16 -1.38 32.47 22.82
N ALA A 17 -0.76 33.51 22.23
CA ALA A 17 -0.28 33.48 20.86
C ALA A 17 0.73 32.37 20.63
N VAL A 18 1.69 32.14 21.55
CA VAL A 18 2.70 31.08 21.44
C VAL A 18 2.06 29.71 21.67
N ALA A 19 1.14 29.57 22.63
CA ALA A 19 0.43 28.30 22.84
C ALA A 19 -0.40 27.91 21.62
N VAL A 20 -1.10 28.84 20.99
CA VAL A 20 -1.87 28.62 19.75
C VAL A 20 -0.95 28.28 18.58
N LEU A 21 0.16 29.02 18.39
CA LEU A 21 1.14 28.69 17.35
C LEU A 21 1.63 27.24 17.49
N PHE A 22 2.10 26.88 18.70
CA PHE A 22 2.62 25.53 18.94
C PHE A 22 1.56 24.46 18.65
N SER A 23 0.34 24.66 19.12
CA SER A 23 -0.77 23.73 18.88
C SER A 23 -1.12 23.61 17.40
N LEU A 24 -1.24 24.73 16.69
CA LEU A 24 -1.54 24.74 15.26
C LEU A 24 -0.44 24.05 14.45
N THR A 25 0.83 24.30 14.78
CA THR A 25 1.95 23.64 14.11
C THR A 25 1.92 22.12 14.31
N LEU A 26 1.70 21.69 15.57
CA LEU A 26 1.76 20.29 15.97
C LEU A 26 0.59 19.46 15.42
N VAL A 27 -0.65 19.96 15.58
CA VAL A 27 -1.86 19.14 15.37
C VAL A 27 -2.77 19.62 14.23
N PHE A 28 -2.45 20.73 13.57
CA PHE A 28 -3.25 21.22 12.45
C PHE A 28 -2.44 21.40 11.16
N PHE A 29 -1.48 22.31 11.11
CA PHE A 29 -0.75 22.60 9.87
C PHE A 29 0.05 21.42 9.34
N GLY A 30 0.76 20.72 10.23
CA GLY A 30 1.51 19.53 9.86
C GLY A 30 0.60 18.40 9.34
N PRO A 31 -0.41 17.95 10.11
CA PRO A 31 -1.40 16.98 9.65
C PRO A 31 -2.12 17.38 8.37
N ALA A 32 -2.57 18.64 8.24
CA ALA A 32 -3.23 19.13 7.04
C ALA A 32 -2.30 19.05 5.81
N ARG A 33 -1.04 19.44 5.97
CA ARG A 33 -0.05 19.34 4.88
C ARG A 33 0.19 17.89 4.44
N ILE A 34 0.32 16.95 5.39
CA ILE A 34 0.43 15.52 5.08
C ILE A 34 -0.81 15.03 4.34
N TYR A 35 -2.00 15.38 4.84
CA TYR A 35 -3.25 14.98 4.23
C TYR A 35 -3.35 15.48 2.77
N PHE A 36 -3.22 16.78 2.53
CA PHE A 36 -3.38 17.34 1.18
C PHE A 36 -2.24 16.96 0.22
N GLY A 37 -1.06 16.66 0.75
CA GLY A 37 0.04 16.12 -0.05
C GLY A 37 -0.16 14.66 -0.48
N ASN A 38 -1.07 13.91 0.17
CA ASN A 38 -1.32 12.49 -0.03
C ASN A 38 -2.84 12.18 0.07
N ALA A 39 -3.70 13.08 -0.40
CA ALA A 39 -5.15 12.97 -0.21
C ALA A 39 -5.74 11.67 -0.75
N GLU A 40 -5.11 11.09 -1.77
CA GLU A 40 -5.50 9.82 -2.40
C GLU A 40 -5.27 8.60 -1.49
N GLU A 41 -4.39 8.71 -0.49
CA GLU A 41 -4.06 7.62 0.44
C GLU A 41 -5.01 7.56 1.66
N PHE A 42 -5.85 8.58 1.86
CA PHE A 42 -6.75 8.65 3.02
C PHE A 42 -8.19 8.32 2.64
N PRO A 43 -8.85 7.35 3.33
CA PRO A 43 -10.20 6.90 2.99
C PRO A 43 -11.31 7.87 3.45
N TYR A 44 -10.97 9.05 3.96
CA TYR A 44 -11.91 10.05 4.49
C TYR A 44 -11.56 11.46 4.01
N GLY A 45 -12.55 12.34 3.92
CA GLY A 45 -12.34 13.75 3.54
C GLY A 45 -11.74 14.57 4.66
N PHE A 46 -10.94 15.58 4.35
CA PHE A 46 -10.34 16.47 5.35
C PHE A 46 -11.38 17.14 6.25
N ALA A 47 -12.54 17.51 5.71
CA ALA A 47 -13.63 18.12 6.47
C ALA A 47 -14.09 17.24 7.64
N SER A 48 -14.05 15.92 7.53
CA SER A 48 -14.41 15.01 8.60
C SER A 48 -13.37 14.92 9.73
N LEU A 49 -12.13 15.35 9.47
CA LEU A 49 -11.06 15.45 10.46
C LEU A 49 -11.14 16.74 11.28
N LEU A 50 -11.71 17.81 10.71
CA LEU A 50 -11.71 19.14 11.34
C LEU A 50 -12.24 19.17 12.79
N PRO A 51 -13.34 18.50 13.15
CA PRO A 51 -13.80 18.49 14.54
C PRO A 51 -12.76 17.92 15.52
N TYR A 52 -12.10 16.82 15.13
CA TYR A 52 -11.06 16.19 15.97
C TYR A 52 -9.83 17.08 16.10
N LEU A 53 -9.35 17.64 15.00
CA LEU A 53 -8.19 18.54 14.99
C LEU A 53 -8.48 19.81 15.77
N ALA A 54 -9.68 20.37 15.65
CA ALA A 54 -10.08 21.57 16.42
C ALA A 54 -10.06 21.30 17.93
N VAL A 55 -10.64 20.17 18.37
CA VAL A 55 -10.60 19.77 19.80
C VAL A 55 -9.15 19.60 20.27
N LEU A 56 -8.29 18.97 19.49
CA LEU A 56 -6.88 18.80 19.83
C LEU A 56 -6.14 20.15 19.90
N VAL A 57 -6.36 21.06 18.95
CA VAL A 57 -5.78 22.41 18.98
C VAL A 57 -6.21 23.14 20.24
N LEU A 58 -7.49 23.12 20.58
CA LEU A 58 -8.00 23.76 21.80
C LEU A 58 -7.40 23.14 23.07
N ALA A 59 -7.37 21.82 23.16
CA ALA A 59 -6.83 21.10 24.31
C ALA A 59 -5.33 21.36 24.50
N VAL A 60 -4.52 21.28 23.46
CA VAL A 60 -3.06 21.53 23.51
C VAL A 60 -2.78 23.01 23.78
N SER A 61 -3.55 23.93 23.17
CA SER A 61 -3.43 25.38 23.46
C SER A 61 -3.74 25.69 24.92
N ALA A 62 -4.83 25.13 25.44
CA ALA A 62 -5.20 25.30 26.83
C ALA A 62 -4.13 24.73 27.78
N LEU A 63 -3.64 23.52 27.51
CA LEU A 63 -2.59 22.89 28.30
C LEU A 63 -1.31 23.73 28.33
N CYS A 64 -0.83 24.19 27.18
CA CYS A 64 0.35 25.04 27.09
C CYS A 64 0.14 26.38 27.78
N PHE A 65 -1.01 27.02 27.61
CA PHE A 65 -1.33 28.29 28.23
C PHE A 65 -1.41 28.17 29.77
N LEU A 66 -2.07 27.12 30.27
CA LEU A 66 -2.17 26.85 31.70
C LEU A 66 -0.81 26.52 32.31
N ALA A 67 0.02 25.72 31.62
CA ALA A 67 1.39 25.46 32.05
C ALA A 67 2.22 26.76 32.16
N LEU A 68 2.16 27.62 31.11
CA LEU A 68 2.81 28.93 31.13
C LEU A 68 2.28 29.87 32.24
N LYS A 69 1.06 29.68 32.73
CA LYS A 69 0.46 30.46 33.82
C LYS A 69 0.81 29.90 35.20
N ALA A 70 0.89 28.57 35.33
CA ALA A 70 1.05 27.87 36.61
C ALA A 70 2.48 27.88 37.16
N ILE A 71 3.50 27.92 36.28
CA ILE A 71 4.91 27.90 36.70
C ILE A 71 5.45 29.30 37.06
N PRO A 72 6.50 29.39 37.89
CA PRO A 72 7.14 30.66 38.22
C PRO A 72 7.54 31.46 36.98
N TRP A 73 7.43 32.79 37.05
CA TRP A 73 7.57 33.66 35.89
C TRP A 73 8.88 33.48 35.11
N ALA A 74 10.02 33.26 35.79
CA ALA A 74 11.31 33.05 35.15
C ALA A 74 11.36 31.73 34.32
N ALA A 75 10.75 30.67 34.86
CA ALA A 75 10.61 29.39 34.15
C ALA A 75 9.58 29.50 33.00
N SER A 76 8.50 30.28 33.23
CA SER A 76 7.48 30.55 32.20
C SER A 76 8.06 31.25 30.96
N GLU A 77 8.99 32.21 31.13
CA GLU A 77 9.65 32.89 30.02
C GLU A 77 10.56 31.94 29.23
N LYS A 78 11.28 31.06 29.91
CA LYS A 78 12.10 30.05 29.27
C LYS A 78 11.23 29.06 28.50
N LEU A 79 10.16 28.54 29.08
CA LEU A 79 9.22 27.64 28.43
C LEU A 79 8.54 28.30 27.22
N LEU A 80 8.15 29.59 27.34
CA LEU A 80 7.57 30.34 26.23
C LEU A 80 8.54 30.45 25.04
N GLY A 81 9.83 30.77 25.31
CA GLY A 81 10.86 30.82 24.30
C GLY A 81 11.09 29.44 23.66
N MET A 82 11.09 28.37 24.45
CA MET A 82 11.24 27.00 23.98
C MET A 82 10.06 26.57 23.09
N LEU A 83 8.82 26.82 23.48
CA LEU A 83 7.64 26.49 22.67
C LEU A 83 7.64 27.22 21.33
N LEU A 84 8.01 28.51 21.33
CA LEU A 84 8.15 29.30 20.11
C LEU A 84 9.24 28.72 19.20
N ALA A 85 10.40 28.40 19.75
CA ALA A 85 11.52 27.81 19.00
C ALA A 85 11.18 26.43 18.45
N VAL A 86 10.53 25.57 19.25
CA VAL A 86 10.09 24.25 18.80
C VAL A 86 9.09 24.36 17.65
N ALA A 87 8.09 25.24 17.76
CA ALA A 87 7.12 25.44 16.68
C ALA A 87 7.78 25.91 15.38
N GLY A 88 8.71 26.88 15.48
CA GLY A 88 9.49 27.34 14.32
C GLY A 88 10.38 26.25 13.72
N LEU A 89 11.07 25.48 14.57
CA LEU A 89 11.91 24.34 14.16
C LEU A 89 11.11 23.21 13.51
N MET A 90 9.95 22.87 14.05
CA MET A 90 9.04 21.89 13.46
C MET A 90 8.59 22.32 12.06
N TRP A 91 8.21 23.57 11.89
CA TRP A 91 7.86 24.10 10.58
C TRP A 91 9.06 24.09 9.61
N LEU A 92 10.23 24.53 10.06
CA LEU A 92 11.47 24.52 9.27
C LEU A 92 11.84 23.08 8.85
N GLN A 93 11.84 22.14 9.80
CA GLN A 93 12.14 20.73 9.54
C GLN A 93 11.17 20.11 8.55
N GLY A 94 9.87 20.34 8.74
CA GLY A 94 8.82 19.77 7.90
C GLY A 94 8.76 20.31 6.47
N ASN A 95 9.41 21.45 6.19
CA ASN A 95 9.33 22.12 4.90
C ASN A 95 10.68 22.20 4.17
N PHE A 96 11.77 22.40 4.89
CA PHE A 96 13.09 22.66 4.28
C PHE A 96 14.11 21.55 4.55
N LEU A 97 13.98 20.83 5.69
CA LEU A 97 14.91 19.76 6.08
C LEU A 97 14.22 18.38 6.00
N VAL A 98 13.50 18.16 4.91
CA VAL A 98 12.78 16.89 4.69
C VAL A 98 13.73 15.86 4.11
N TRP A 99 14.07 14.85 4.91
CA TRP A 99 14.96 13.76 4.51
C TRP A 99 14.17 12.56 3.99
N ASN A 100 14.74 11.86 3.01
CA ASN A 100 14.17 10.64 2.49
C ASN A 100 14.57 9.44 3.35
N TYR A 101 13.61 8.87 4.08
CA TYR A 101 13.77 7.64 4.87
C TYR A 101 13.27 6.39 4.16
N GLY A 102 12.83 6.49 2.91
CA GLY A 102 12.15 5.43 2.18
C GLY A 102 10.65 5.45 2.40
N LEU A 103 9.99 4.37 2.00
CA LEU A 103 8.56 4.19 2.20
C LEU A 103 8.28 3.79 3.65
N LEU A 104 7.26 4.38 4.24
CA LEU A 104 6.81 4.08 5.60
C LEU A 104 5.63 3.08 5.58
N ASP A 105 5.75 2.04 4.75
CA ASP A 105 4.74 1.02 4.46
C ASP A 105 4.92 -0.27 5.27
N GLY A 106 5.80 -0.21 6.25
CA GLY A 106 6.12 -1.35 7.12
C GLY A 106 7.56 -1.86 6.97
N HIS A 107 8.37 -1.30 6.07
CA HIS A 107 9.80 -1.58 6.03
C HIS A 107 10.51 -1.04 7.26
N ASP A 108 11.54 -1.76 7.69
CA ASP A 108 12.45 -1.25 8.71
C ASP A 108 13.36 -0.18 8.08
N ILE A 109 13.43 0.97 8.74
CA ILE A 109 14.37 2.02 8.35
C ILE A 109 15.77 1.60 8.82
N GLU A 110 16.74 1.61 7.91
CA GLU A 110 18.14 1.38 8.22
C GLU A 110 18.75 2.61 8.92
N TRP A 111 18.42 2.80 10.20
CA TRP A 111 18.79 3.99 10.98
C TRP A 111 20.29 4.26 10.98
N GLY A 112 21.14 3.21 11.03
CA GLY A 112 22.59 3.32 10.99
C GLY A 112 23.10 3.98 9.70
N ARG A 113 22.57 3.60 8.54
CA ARG A 113 22.91 4.22 7.24
C ARG A 113 22.42 5.65 7.10
N LYS A 114 21.41 6.05 7.88
CA LYS A 114 20.83 7.40 7.85
C LYS A 114 21.34 8.30 8.98
N ALA A 115 22.24 7.82 9.85
CA ALA A 115 22.72 8.56 11.02
C ALA A 115 23.38 9.91 10.67
N TYR A 116 24.01 10.02 9.49
CA TYR A 116 24.63 11.28 9.02
C TYR A 116 23.61 12.43 8.88
N LEU A 117 22.32 12.15 8.68
CA LEU A 117 21.27 13.17 8.61
C LEU A 117 21.11 13.89 9.94
N GLY A 118 21.33 13.18 11.05
CA GLY A 118 21.32 13.75 12.39
C GLY A 118 22.46 14.71 12.66
N LEU A 119 23.56 14.64 11.91
CA LEU A 119 24.67 15.59 12.02
C LEU A 119 24.33 16.98 11.48
N ILE A 120 23.27 17.07 10.68
CA ILE A 120 22.79 18.34 10.08
C ILE A 120 21.71 18.96 10.94
N ASP A 121 20.63 18.22 11.21
CA ASP A 121 19.45 18.76 11.87
C ASP A 121 19.59 18.86 13.39
N THR A 122 20.27 17.90 14.03
CA THR A 122 20.42 17.89 15.49
C THR A 122 21.17 19.10 16.06
N PRO A 123 22.34 19.51 15.51
CA PRO A 123 23.01 20.71 15.98
C PRO A 123 22.18 21.98 15.80
N LEU A 124 21.44 22.10 14.69
CA LEU A 124 20.56 23.24 14.44
C LEU A 124 19.46 23.32 15.50
N TRP A 125 18.81 22.20 15.82
CA TRP A 125 17.80 22.12 16.87
C TRP A 125 18.37 22.49 18.22
N LEU A 126 19.50 21.89 18.61
CA LEU A 126 20.15 22.17 19.90
C LEU A 126 20.57 23.65 20.01
N LEU A 127 21.17 24.21 18.97
CA LEU A 127 21.61 25.60 18.95
C LEU A 127 20.44 26.56 19.14
N LEU A 128 19.36 26.43 18.34
CA LEU A 128 18.22 27.34 18.43
C LEU A 128 17.44 27.20 19.73
N LEU A 129 17.32 25.99 20.28
CA LEU A 129 16.73 25.76 21.59
C LEU A 129 17.59 26.38 22.70
N LEU A 130 18.91 26.23 22.67
CA LEU A 130 19.83 26.85 23.61
C LEU A 130 19.76 28.37 23.56
N LEU A 131 19.73 28.96 22.36
CA LEU A 131 19.59 30.41 22.18
C LEU A 131 18.25 30.91 22.71
N ALA A 132 17.16 30.21 22.43
CA ALA A 132 15.82 30.57 22.94
C ALA A 132 15.75 30.49 24.49
N PHE A 133 16.39 29.46 25.06
CA PHE A 133 16.47 29.29 26.51
C PHE A 133 17.32 30.40 27.19
N ARG A 134 18.52 30.66 26.62
CA ARG A 134 19.46 31.65 27.19
C ARG A 134 18.97 33.08 27.02
N HIS A 135 18.34 33.40 25.91
CA HIS A 135 17.88 34.75 25.58
C HIS A 135 16.36 34.91 25.73
N SER A 136 15.73 34.14 26.63
CA SER A 136 14.27 34.11 26.81
C SER A 136 13.63 35.50 27.06
N THR A 137 14.34 36.41 27.72
CA THR A 137 13.87 37.79 27.94
C THR A 137 13.83 38.63 26.66
N ALA A 138 14.77 38.41 25.72
CA ALA A 138 14.74 39.04 24.41
C ALA A 138 13.67 38.41 23.51
N VAL A 139 13.61 37.08 23.50
CA VAL A 139 12.61 36.32 22.76
C VAL A 139 11.19 36.71 23.16
N LYS A 140 10.91 36.90 24.46
CA LYS A 140 9.62 37.36 24.96
C LYS A 140 9.12 38.66 24.31
N LYS A 141 10.00 39.60 24.01
CA LYS A 141 9.63 40.90 23.40
C LYS A 141 9.06 40.73 21.98
N ILE A 142 9.58 39.77 21.21
CA ILE A 142 9.19 39.52 19.84
C ILE A 142 8.26 38.30 19.68
N ALA A 143 8.00 37.58 20.77
CA ALA A 143 7.29 36.30 20.72
C ALA A 143 5.89 36.40 20.11
N ARG A 144 5.11 37.44 20.43
CA ARG A 144 3.77 37.62 19.87
C ARG A 144 3.79 37.93 18.38
N PRO A 145 4.49 38.98 17.89
CA PRO A 145 4.52 39.23 16.44
C PRO A 145 5.15 38.06 15.66
N LEU A 146 6.19 37.44 16.19
CA LEU A 146 6.82 36.28 15.53
C LEU A 146 5.86 35.08 15.47
N ALA A 147 5.09 34.80 16.51
CA ALA A 147 4.06 33.76 16.50
C ALA A 147 2.99 34.03 15.44
N MET A 148 2.54 35.27 15.30
CA MET A 148 1.55 35.65 14.29
C MET A 148 2.11 35.51 12.85
N ILE A 149 3.37 35.92 12.64
CA ILE A 149 4.06 35.78 11.36
C ILE A 149 4.21 34.28 10.99
N LEU A 150 4.60 33.45 11.96
CA LEU A 150 4.74 32.00 11.72
C LEU A 150 3.40 31.32 11.44
N ILE A 151 2.32 31.73 12.10
CA ILE A 151 0.97 31.24 11.79
C ILE A 151 0.57 31.62 10.36
N ALA A 152 0.78 32.89 9.99
CA ALA A 152 0.47 33.37 8.64
C ALA A 152 1.31 32.66 7.57
N ALA A 153 2.61 32.46 7.83
CA ALA A 153 3.49 31.73 6.92
C ALA A 153 3.06 30.28 6.71
N GLN A 154 2.68 29.58 7.79
CA GLN A 154 2.17 28.20 7.72
C GLN A 154 0.82 28.12 7.00
N ALA A 155 -0.08 29.09 7.24
CA ALA A 155 -1.35 29.16 6.52
C ALA A 155 -1.14 29.37 5.01
N LEU A 156 -0.22 30.26 4.64
CA LEU A 156 0.14 30.49 3.24
C LEU A 156 0.79 29.26 2.60
N ASP A 157 1.72 28.61 3.30
CA ASP A 157 2.35 27.37 2.85
C ASP A 157 1.31 26.24 2.64
N LEU A 158 0.35 26.12 3.55
CA LEU A 158 -0.75 25.15 3.38
C LEU A 158 -1.61 25.48 2.15
N LEU A 159 -1.89 26.74 1.86
CA LEU A 159 -2.62 27.17 0.68
C LEU A 159 -1.92 26.71 -0.62
N PHE A 160 -0.59 26.83 -0.70
CA PHE A 160 0.18 26.35 -1.84
C PHE A 160 0.14 24.81 -2.01
N VAL A 161 -0.17 24.06 -0.97
CA VAL A 161 -0.39 22.61 -1.06
C VAL A 161 -1.84 22.30 -1.42
N VAL A 162 -2.81 23.04 -0.86
CA VAL A 162 -4.25 22.80 -1.07
C VAL A 162 -4.67 23.17 -2.49
N LEU A 163 -4.28 24.34 -3.00
CA LEU A 163 -4.77 24.86 -4.30
C LEU A 163 -4.46 23.92 -5.48
N PRO A 164 -3.23 23.39 -5.65
CA PRO A 164 -2.94 22.45 -6.73
C PRO A 164 -3.60 21.08 -6.57
N ASN A 165 -3.97 20.71 -5.33
CA ASN A 165 -4.55 19.41 -5.00
C ASN A 165 -6.06 19.45 -4.75
N SER A 166 -6.69 20.63 -4.77
CA SER A 166 -8.14 20.78 -4.54
C SER A 166 -9.01 20.12 -5.61
N GLY A 167 -8.51 20.01 -6.85
CA GLY A 167 -9.18 19.29 -7.95
C GLY A 167 -9.08 17.76 -7.84
N ARG A 168 -8.11 17.24 -7.06
CA ARG A 168 -7.91 15.80 -6.86
C ARG A 168 -8.83 15.18 -5.80
N SER A 169 -9.53 16.01 -5.05
CA SER A 169 -10.54 15.60 -4.05
C SER A 169 -11.80 14.97 -4.64
N GLY A 170 -11.84 14.74 -5.97
CA GLY A 170 -13.02 14.26 -6.69
C GLY A 170 -13.21 12.76 -6.75
N MET A 171 -12.22 11.93 -6.42
CA MET A 171 -12.44 10.50 -6.26
C MET A 171 -13.35 10.27 -5.05
N LYS A 172 -14.58 9.86 -5.30
CA LYS A 172 -15.49 9.44 -4.24
C LYS A 172 -14.84 8.29 -3.50
N GLN A 173 -14.40 8.55 -2.28
CA GLN A 173 -13.84 7.48 -1.44
C GLN A 173 -14.99 6.77 -0.76
N TYR A 174 -15.07 5.49 -0.98
CA TYR A 174 -16.07 4.63 -0.37
C TYR A 174 -15.44 3.79 0.74
N GLY A 175 -16.22 3.45 1.76
CA GLY A 175 -15.91 2.35 2.65
C GLY A 175 -16.35 1.01 2.01
N ILE A 176 -15.72 -0.09 2.43
CA ILE A 176 -16.11 -1.44 1.98
C ILE A 176 -17.11 -2.04 2.97
N ASP A 177 -18.20 -2.58 2.45
CA ASP A 177 -19.13 -3.41 3.22
C ASP A 177 -18.68 -4.87 3.22
N GLU A 178 -18.18 -5.34 4.35
CA GLU A 178 -17.73 -6.71 4.55
C GLU A 178 -18.87 -7.69 4.89
N SER A 179 -20.11 -7.23 5.07
CA SER A 179 -21.22 -8.07 5.51
C SER A 179 -21.54 -9.23 4.56
N ARG A 180 -21.16 -9.10 3.29
CA ARG A 180 -21.34 -10.10 2.24
C ARG A 180 -20.03 -10.70 1.74
N GLU A 181 -18.93 -10.55 2.50
CA GLU A 181 -17.61 -11.01 2.08
C GLU A 181 -17.62 -12.49 1.67
N PHE A 182 -18.31 -13.32 2.43
CA PHE A 182 -18.41 -14.77 2.22
C PHE A 182 -19.82 -15.27 1.83
N SER A 183 -20.61 -14.42 1.20
CA SER A 183 -21.91 -14.73 0.59
C SER A 183 -21.71 -15.11 -0.88
N PHE A 184 -21.97 -16.35 -1.25
CA PHE A 184 -21.80 -16.89 -2.60
C PHE A 184 -23.13 -17.12 -3.31
N SER A 185 -23.08 -17.28 -4.62
CA SER A 185 -24.23 -17.58 -5.46
C SER A 185 -24.46 -19.08 -5.58
N SER A 186 -25.75 -19.48 -5.65
CA SER A 186 -26.17 -20.83 -6.04
C SER A 186 -26.12 -21.06 -7.56
N ARG A 187 -25.88 -20.02 -8.37
CA ARG A 187 -25.84 -20.12 -9.84
C ARG A 187 -24.43 -20.10 -10.39
N ARG A 188 -23.72 -18.99 -10.20
CA ARG A 188 -22.40 -18.76 -10.78
C ARG A 188 -21.58 -17.85 -9.86
N ASN A 189 -20.34 -18.21 -9.63
CA ASN A 189 -19.38 -17.36 -8.96
C ASN A 189 -18.16 -17.15 -9.85
N VAL A 190 -17.67 -15.92 -9.93
CA VAL A 190 -16.36 -15.57 -10.50
C VAL A 190 -15.52 -15.03 -9.36
N ILE A 191 -14.48 -15.75 -8.99
CA ILE A 191 -13.63 -15.44 -7.82
C ILE A 191 -12.22 -15.13 -8.31
N VAL A 192 -11.72 -13.93 -8.06
CA VAL A 192 -10.32 -13.54 -8.27
C VAL A 192 -9.70 -13.34 -6.90
N MET A 193 -8.81 -14.23 -6.51
CA MET A 193 -8.04 -14.17 -5.27
C MET A 193 -6.61 -13.81 -5.58
N VAL A 194 -6.22 -12.59 -5.23
CA VAL A 194 -4.84 -12.11 -5.37
C VAL A 194 -4.07 -12.43 -4.10
N LEU A 195 -2.95 -13.10 -4.26
CA LEU A 195 -1.96 -13.37 -3.23
C LEU A 195 -0.77 -12.43 -3.48
N ASP A 196 -0.80 -11.26 -2.84
CA ASP A 196 0.16 -10.17 -3.09
C ASP A 196 1.62 -10.66 -3.08
N THR A 197 2.37 -10.25 -4.09
CA THR A 197 3.80 -10.55 -4.25
C THR A 197 4.13 -12.06 -4.39
N PHE A 198 3.20 -12.94 -4.79
CA PHE A 198 3.46 -14.37 -4.87
C PHE A 198 4.11 -14.78 -6.21
N GLN A 199 5.40 -15.16 -6.15
CA GLN A 199 6.18 -15.59 -7.31
C GLN A 199 5.90 -17.05 -7.69
N THR A 200 5.73 -17.32 -8.98
CA THR A 200 5.27 -18.62 -9.50
C THR A 200 6.22 -19.78 -9.20
N ASP A 201 7.53 -19.57 -9.22
CA ASP A 201 8.53 -20.63 -8.97
C ASP A 201 8.50 -21.18 -7.54
N VAL A 202 8.09 -20.36 -6.57
CA VAL A 202 7.89 -20.82 -5.19
C VAL A 202 6.76 -21.86 -5.13
N PHE A 203 5.68 -21.65 -5.88
CA PHE A 203 4.62 -22.67 -5.93
C PHE A 203 5.12 -23.97 -6.59
N GLN A 204 5.94 -23.87 -7.62
CA GLN A 204 6.57 -25.04 -8.25
C GLN A 204 7.48 -25.80 -7.26
N GLU A 205 8.27 -25.08 -6.44
CA GLU A 205 9.05 -25.70 -5.37
C GLU A 205 8.15 -26.42 -4.36
N LEU A 206 7.07 -25.77 -3.89
CA LEU A 206 6.13 -26.38 -2.95
C LEU A 206 5.47 -27.63 -3.53
N LEU A 207 5.11 -27.61 -4.81
CA LEU A 207 4.51 -28.76 -5.52
C LEU A 207 5.48 -29.95 -5.63
N LYS A 208 6.79 -29.67 -5.82
CA LYS A 208 7.83 -30.72 -5.83
C LYS A 208 8.06 -31.33 -4.44
N GLU A 209 7.99 -30.51 -3.40
CA GLU A 209 8.21 -30.93 -2.01
C GLU A 209 7.02 -31.70 -1.42
N ASP A 210 5.80 -31.36 -1.81
CA ASP A 210 4.57 -31.98 -1.33
C ASP A 210 3.55 -32.18 -2.46
N ARG A 211 3.51 -33.38 -3.00
CA ARG A 211 2.57 -33.76 -4.06
C ARG A 211 1.10 -33.72 -3.63
N ASN A 212 0.80 -33.56 -2.34
CA ASN A 212 -0.59 -33.39 -1.89
C ASN A 212 -1.22 -32.12 -2.48
N TYR A 213 -0.42 -31.14 -2.89
CA TYR A 213 -0.94 -29.97 -3.60
C TYR A 213 -1.61 -30.31 -4.92
N GLU A 214 -1.21 -31.39 -5.62
CA GLU A 214 -1.91 -31.87 -6.83
C GLU A 214 -3.38 -32.21 -6.55
N LYS A 215 -3.67 -32.76 -5.36
CA LYS A 215 -5.03 -33.08 -4.90
C LYS A 215 -5.76 -31.84 -4.35
N VAL A 216 -5.06 -30.98 -3.62
CA VAL A 216 -5.63 -29.73 -3.07
C VAL A 216 -6.15 -28.86 -4.20
N PHE A 217 -5.37 -28.73 -5.27
CA PHE A 217 -5.72 -27.94 -6.45
C PHE A 217 -6.31 -28.78 -7.58
N SER A 218 -7.00 -29.89 -7.27
CA SER A 218 -7.72 -30.66 -8.28
C SER A 218 -8.76 -29.79 -9.01
N GLY A 219 -8.83 -29.92 -10.33
CA GLY A 219 -9.63 -29.09 -11.23
C GLY A 219 -8.95 -27.77 -11.65
N PHE A 220 -7.80 -27.43 -11.09
CA PHE A 220 -7.05 -26.26 -11.50
C PHE A 220 -6.05 -26.58 -12.60
N THR A 221 -5.71 -25.54 -13.40
CA THR A 221 -4.53 -25.50 -14.26
C THR A 221 -3.54 -24.49 -13.69
N TYR A 222 -2.30 -24.91 -13.46
CA TYR A 222 -1.18 -24.07 -13.10
C TYR A 222 -0.48 -23.57 -14.35
N PHE A 223 -0.65 -22.28 -14.67
CA PHE A 223 0.03 -21.62 -15.78
C PHE A 223 1.37 -21.06 -15.29
N ARG A 224 2.42 -21.87 -15.38
CA ARG A 224 3.73 -21.48 -14.83
C ARG A 224 4.47 -20.45 -15.69
N ASN A 225 4.11 -20.30 -16.99
CA ASN A 225 4.66 -19.30 -17.90
C ASN A 225 3.79 -18.02 -17.91
N SER A 226 3.41 -17.56 -16.72
CA SER A 226 2.65 -16.34 -16.53
C SER A 226 3.55 -15.10 -16.49
N LEU A 227 3.00 -13.95 -16.87
CA LEU A 227 3.68 -12.65 -16.83
C LEU A 227 2.76 -11.59 -16.24
N SER A 228 3.30 -10.76 -15.34
CA SER A 228 2.69 -9.50 -14.92
C SER A 228 3.22 -8.36 -15.79
N GLY A 229 2.35 -7.47 -16.22
CA GLY A 229 2.73 -6.29 -16.99
C GLY A 229 3.41 -5.19 -16.17
N ALA A 230 3.48 -5.34 -14.84
CA ALA A 230 4.09 -4.36 -13.95
C ALA A 230 4.66 -4.99 -12.68
N PRO A 231 5.68 -4.37 -12.03
CA PRO A 231 6.35 -4.92 -10.85
C PRO A 231 5.69 -4.51 -9.52
N SER A 232 4.49 -3.98 -9.52
CA SER A 232 3.76 -3.57 -8.30
C SER A 232 2.25 -3.60 -8.47
N THR A 233 1.56 -3.78 -7.36
CA THR A 233 0.10 -3.83 -7.24
C THR A 233 -0.62 -2.68 -7.95
N ARG A 234 -0.10 -1.44 -7.84
CA ARG A 234 -0.76 -0.24 -8.40
C ARG A 234 -0.96 -0.28 -9.91
N ALA A 235 -0.11 -1.00 -10.64
CA ALA A 235 -0.21 -1.13 -12.09
C ALA A 235 -0.57 -2.56 -12.54
N ALA A 236 -0.27 -3.60 -11.74
CA ALA A 236 -0.61 -4.99 -12.05
C ALA A 236 -2.11 -5.30 -11.85
N VAL A 237 -2.74 -4.74 -10.81
CA VAL A 237 -4.18 -4.95 -10.56
C VAL A 237 -5.06 -4.31 -11.64
N PRO A 238 -4.79 -3.07 -12.15
CA PRO A 238 -5.51 -2.57 -13.33
C PRO A 238 -5.38 -3.48 -14.54
N GLU A 239 -4.18 -3.97 -14.87
CA GLU A 239 -4.00 -4.94 -15.95
C GLU A 239 -4.89 -6.18 -15.74
N MET A 240 -4.86 -6.75 -14.54
CA MET A 240 -5.64 -7.93 -14.15
C MET A 240 -7.15 -7.75 -14.32
N LEU A 241 -7.68 -6.55 -14.15
CA LEU A 241 -9.12 -6.28 -14.19
C LEU A 241 -9.59 -5.58 -15.46
N THR A 242 -8.66 -5.03 -16.27
CA THR A 242 -9.00 -4.23 -17.47
C THR A 242 -8.27 -4.66 -18.74
N SER A 243 -7.27 -5.54 -18.65
CA SER A 243 -6.30 -5.87 -19.72
C SER A 243 -5.49 -4.67 -20.24
N ARG A 244 -5.44 -3.54 -19.50
CA ARG A 244 -4.75 -2.31 -19.90
C ARG A 244 -3.52 -2.08 -19.04
N HIS A 245 -2.41 -1.70 -19.67
CA HIS A 245 -1.16 -1.35 -18.98
C HIS A 245 -1.11 0.15 -18.71
N TYR A 246 -0.67 0.52 -17.50
CA TYR A 246 -0.35 1.91 -17.18
C TYR A 246 1.05 2.25 -17.70
N ASP A 247 1.16 3.26 -18.53
CA ASP A 247 2.37 3.64 -19.26
C ASP A 247 2.86 5.07 -18.99
N ASN A 248 2.47 5.69 -17.89
CA ASN A 248 2.84 7.06 -17.53
C ASN A 248 2.35 8.17 -18.52
N SER A 249 1.48 7.87 -19.48
CA SER A 249 0.98 8.89 -20.42
C SER A 249 0.10 9.93 -19.74
N VAL A 250 -0.66 9.53 -18.73
CA VAL A 250 -1.51 10.37 -17.89
C VAL A 250 -1.27 10.07 -16.41
N PRO A 251 -1.70 10.93 -15.47
CA PRO A 251 -1.66 10.61 -14.04
C PRO A 251 -2.37 9.29 -13.74
N LEU A 252 -1.83 8.51 -12.77
CA LEU A 252 -2.36 7.19 -12.44
C LEU A 252 -3.86 7.21 -12.09
N GLY A 253 -4.32 8.22 -11.33
CA GLY A 253 -5.75 8.35 -10.98
C GLY A 253 -6.65 8.51 -12.20
N GLU A 254 -6.25 9.32 -13.18
CA GLU A 254 -6.97 9.52 -14.44
C GLU A 254 -6.96 8.23 -15.28
N PHE A 255 -5.83 7.55 -15.36
CA PHE A 255 -5.75 6.24 -15.99
C PHE A 255 -6.71 5.23 -15.35
N LEU A 256 -6.72 5.13 -14.01
CA LEU A 256 -7.60 4.20 -13.31
C LEU A 256 -9.08 4.47 -13.63
N GLU A 257 -9.53 5.72 -13.55
CA GLU A 257 -10.89 6.07 -13.90
C GLU A 257 -11.23 5.65 -15.33
N SER A 258 -10.41 6.03 -16.31
CA SER A 258 -10.65 5.72 -17.74
C SER A 258 -10.51 4.24 -18.08
N ALA A 259 -9.70 3.48 -17.32
CA ALA A 259 -9.50 2.06 -17.55
C ALA A 259 -10.62 1.21 -16.96
N TYR A 260 -11.18 1.64 -15.81
CA TYR A 260 -12.19 0.84 -15.12
C TYR A 260 -13.60 1.11 -15.60
N VAL A 261 -13.98 2.37 -15.79
CA VAL A 261 -15.35 2.74 -16.18
C VAL A 261 -15.56 2.41 -17.66
N GLY A 262 -16.49 1.52 -17.93
CA GLY A 262 -16.83 1.07 -19.28
C GLY A 262 -15.93 -0.05 -19.85
N HIS A 263 -14.80 -0.37 -19.22
CA HIS A 263 -13.78 -1.24 -19.82
C HIS A 263 -13.20 -2.32 -18.88
N SER A 264 -13.74 -2.49 -17.68
CA SER A 264 -13.22 -3.46 -16.72
C SER A 264 -14.12 -4.69 -16.58
N LEU A 265 -13.53 -5.80 -16.09
CA LEU A 265 -14.27 -7.01 -15.77
C LEU A 265 -15.40 -6.76 -14.74
N PRO A 266 -15.18 -6.07 -13.60
CA PRO A 266 -16.27 -5.80 -12.66
C PRO A 266 -17.36 -4.90 -13.27
N TRP A 267 -17.02 -3.95 -14.13
CA TRP A 267 -18.02 -3.16 -14.84
C TRP A 267 -18.88 -4.04 -15.78
N LEU A 268 -18.24 -4.85 -16.63
CA LEU A 268 -18.90 -5.75 -17.55
C LEU A 268 -19.86 -6.70 -16.82
N LEU A 269 -19.37 -7.36 -15.79
CA LEU A 269 -20.16 -8.32 -15.00
C LEU A 269 -21.34 -7.64 -14.33
N LYS A 270 -21.14 -6.44 -13.76
CA LYS A 270 -22.22 -5.70 -13.11
C LYS A 270 -23.30 -5.26 -14.08
N GLN A 271 -22.95 -4.80 -15.29
CA GLN A 271 -23.93 -4.48 -16.35
C GLN A 271 -24.72 -5.72 -16.81
N ASN A 272 -24.20 -6.92 -16.58
CA ASN A 272 -24.82 -8.20 -16.92
C ASN A 272 -25.42 -8.92 -15.70
N GLY A 273 -25.84 -8.17 -14.67
CA GLY A 273 -26.61 -8.66 -13.54
C GLY A 273 -25.81 -9.41 -12.46
N TYR A 274 -24.48 -9.32 -12.47
CA TYR A 274 -23.66 -9.82 -11.39
C TYR A 274 -23.64 -8.85 -10.19
N ARG A 275 -23.74 -9.38 -9.00
CA ARG A 275 -23.33 -8.66 -7.79
C ARG A 275 -21.81 -8.67 -7.70
N CYS A 276 -21.19 -7.50 -7.79
CA CYS A 276 -19.73 -7.35 -7.76
C CYS A 276 -19.26 -6.87 -6.40
N ASP A 277 -18.65 -7.75 -5.62
CA ASP A 277 -18.11 -7.44 -4.30
C ASP A 277 -16.57 -7.40 -4.37
N ILE A 278 -15.98 -6.24 -4.06
CA ILE A 278 -14.55 -5.97 -4.17
C ILE A 278 -13.97 -5.78 -2.76
N PHE A 279 -12.96 -6.57 -2.40
CA PHE A 279 -12.24 -6.52 -1.13
C PHE A 279 -10.75 -6.28 -1.43
N PRO A 280 -10.33 -5.00 -1.54
CA PRO A 280 -8.96 -4.63 -1.88
C PRO A 280 -8.02 -4.83 -0.68
N ALA A 281 -6.71 -4.89 -0.93
CA ALA A 281 -5.71 -4.88 0.13
C ALA A 281 -5.77 -3.58 0.92
N GLY A 282 -6.07 -3.67 2.21
CA GLY A 282 -6.25 -2.51 3.08
C GLY A 282 -7.49 -1.67 2.73
N ASN A 283 -7.59 -0.48 3.35
CA ASN A 283 -8.72 0.43 3.15
C ASN A 283 -8.58 1.33 1.90
N VAL A 284 -7.43 1.28 1.25
CA VAL A 284 -7.11 2.08 0.07
C VAL A 284 -6.93 1.11 -1.08
N GLY A 285 -7.88 1.03 -1.98
CA GLY A 285 -7.85 0.12 -3.12
C GLY A 285 -6.65 0.38 -4.03
N LEU A 286 -5.47 -0.17 -3.68
CA LEU A 286 -4.26 -0.04 -4.48
C LEU A 286 -4.51 -0.55 -5.91
N GLY A 287 -4.42 0.33 -6.89
CA GLY A 287 -4.66 -0.01 -8.29
C GLY A 287 -6.13 -0.26 -8.65
N ILE A 288 -7.10 -0.02 -7.76
CA ILE A 288 -8.53 -0.19 -8.05
C ILE A 288 -9.25 1.16 -8.01
N PHE A 289 -9.97 1.47 -9.07
CA PHE A 289 -10.94 2.57 -9.05
C PHE A 289 -12.24 2.07 -8.42
N LEU A 290 -12.61 2.63 -7.27
CA LEU A 290 -13.84 2.26 -6.57
C LEU A 290 -14.97 3.22 -6.93
N ASP A 291 -15.97 2.70 -7.64
CA ASP A 291 -17.20 3.41 -7.97
C ASP A 291 -18.40 2.45 -7.89
N ARG A 292 -19.59 3.01 -7.64
CA ARG A 292 -20.84 2.24 -7.57
C ARG A 292 -21.25 1.59 -8.88
N SER A 293 -20.72 2.04 -10.02
CA SER A 293 -20.89 1.35 -11.31
C SER A 293 -20.11 0.05 -11.41
N LEU A 294 -19.10 -0.14 -10.56
CA LEU A 294 -18.19 -1.29 -10.57
C LEU A 294 -18.45 -2.25 -9.41
N ALA A 295 -18.65 -1.72 -8.19
CA ALA A 295 -18.77 -2.50 -6.97
C ALA A 295 -20.14 -2.35 -6.30
N SER A 296 -20.64 -3.44 -5.74
CA SER A 296 -21.94 -3.53 -5.05
C SER A 296 -21.81 -3.39 -3.53
N ASN A 297 -20.61 -3.59 -2.99
CA ASN A 297 -20.32 -3.56 -1.55
C ASN A 297 -19.69 -2.24 -1.09
N LEU A 298 -20.06 -1.11 -1.73
CA LEU A 298 -19.59 0.21 -1.33
C LEU A 298 -20.56 0.87 -0.36
N LYS A 299 -20.01 1.37 0.75
CA LYS A 299 -20.70 2.22 1.72
C LYS A 299 -20.24 3.66 1.57
N ASP A 300 -21.13 4.60 1.89
CA ASP A 300 -20.71 5.99 2.07
C ASP A 300 -19.69 6.07 3.22
N ARG A 301 -18.82 7.04 3.14
CA ARG A 301 -17.63 7.19 4.02
C ARG A 301 -17.95 7.00 5.51
N PHE A 302 -17.08 6.28 6.20
CA PHE A 302 -17.04 6.31 7.65
C PHE A 302 -16.35 7.60 8.13
N PRO A 303 -16.82 8.19 9.26
CA PRO A 303 -16.04 9.23 9.92
C PRO A 303 -14.67 8.64 10.34
N PRO A 304 -13.60 9.45 10.30
CA PRO A 304 -12.30 9.01 10.77
C PRO A 304 -12.39 8.56 12.23
N SER A 305 -11.68 7.51 12.57
CA SER A 305 -11.53 7.06 13.96
C SER A 305 -10.45 7.89 14.67
N LEU A 306 -10.43 7.87 16.02
CA LEU A 306 -9.34 8.48 16.79
C LEU A 306 -7.96 7.90 16.43
N LYS A 307 -7.91 6.62 16.01
CA LYS A 307 -6.69 5.99 15.53
C LYS A 307 -6.20 6.65 14.22
N ASP A 308 -7.11 6.96 13.30
CA ASP A 308 -6.76 7.60 12.03
C ASP A 308 -6.24 9.02 12.25
N VAL A 309 -6.85 9.76 13.18
CA VAL A 309 -6.37 11.08 13.59
C VAL A 309 -4.98 10.97 14.23
N ALA A 310 -4.78 10.03 15.15
CA ALA A 310 -3.48 9.80 15.79
C ALA A 310 -2.41 9.40 14.78
N PHE A 311 -2.75 8.56 13.80
CA PHE A 311 -1.83 8.16 12.74
C PHE A 311 -1.43 9.36 11.85
N LEU A 312 -2.36 10.23 11.51
CA LEU A 312 -2.06 11.45 10.74
C LEU A 312 -1.16 12.42 11.53
N VAL A 313 -1.36 12.53 12.83
CA VAL A 313 -0.48 13.31 13.72
C VAL A 313 0.91 12.64 13.82
N ASP A 314 0.99 11.33 13.91
CA ASP A 314 2.26 10.59 13.92
C ASP A 314 3.08 10.81 12.64
N LEU A 315 2.44 10.74 11.47
CA LEU A 315 3.07 11.04 10.18
C LEU A 315 3.62 12.49 10.15
N SER A 316 2.84 13.43 10.67
CA SER A 316 3.24 14.83 10.79
C SER A 316 4.43 15.01 11.73
N LEU A 317 4.37 14.40 12.92
CA LEU A 317 5.48 14.40 13.88
C LEU A 317 6.75 13.81 13.28
N PHE A 318 6.66 12.67 12.57
CA PHE A 318 7.79 12.06 11.92
C PHE A 318 8.43 13.00 10.88
N ARG A 319 7.62 13.70 10.11
CA ARG A 319 8.10 14.68 9.14
C ARG A 319 8.77 15.89 9.80
N GLN A 320 8.19 16.41 10.88
CA GLN A 320 8.60 17.65 11.55
C GLN A 320 9.67 17.45 12.63
N ALA A 321 9.96 16.23 13.06
CA ALA A 321 10.96 15.95 14.07
C ALA A 321 12.38 15.89 13.47
N PRO A 322 13.43 16.25 14.25
CA PRO A 322 14.82 15.99 13.87
C PRO A 322 15.13 14.50 13.91
N HIS A 323 16.21 14.10 13.25
CA HIS A 323 16.56 12.68 13.06
C HIS A 323 16.51 11.84 14.35
N PHE A 324 17.09 12.35 15.43
CA PHE A 324 17.18 11.61 16.70
C PHE A 324 15.81 11.36 17.37
N LEU A 325 14.79 12.18 17.09
CA LEU A 325 13.43 11.98 17.60
C LEU A 325 12.55 11.13 16.68
N LYS A 326 12.99 10.79 15.48
CA LYS A 326 12.18 9.97 14.55
C LYS A 326 12.07 8.52 14.99
N ILE A 327 13.11 7.97 15.63
CA ILE A 327 13.12 6.58 16.11
C ILE A 327 11.98 6.29 17.12
N PRO A 328 11.75 7.11 18.17
CA PRO A 328 10.62 6.88 19.06
C PRO A 328 9.26 7.15 18.42
N ILE A 329 9.17 7.99 17.37
CA ILE A 329 7.92 8.25 16.65
C ILE A 329 7.54 7.06 15.76
N TYR A 330 8.50 6.47 15.05
CA TYR A 330 8.31 5.30 14.22
C TYR A 330 9.44 4.29 14.42
N ASN A 331 9.13 3.13 14.98
CA ASN A 331 10.08 2.06 15.21
C ASN A 331 9.44 0.71 14.92
N ARG A 332 10.07 -0.07 14.06
CA ARG A 332 9.63 -1.44 13.72
C ARG A 332 8.14 -1.52 13.41
N GLN A 333 7.66 -0.62 12.53
CA GLN A 333 6.25 -0.55 12.07
C GLN A 333 5.24 -0.10 13.15
N SER A 334 5.73 0.41 14.27
CA SER A 334 4.90 0.94 15.35
C SER A 334 5.00 2.45 15.41
N TRP A 335 3.86 3.12 15.38
CA TRP A 335 3.75 4.57 15.50
C TRP A 335 3.51 5.00 16.96
N LEU A 336 3.97 6.19 17.31
CA LEU A 336 3.97 6.68 18.70
C LEU A 336 2.57 6.82 19.29
N LEU A 337 1.67 7.55 18.62
CA LEU A 337 0.34 7.86 19.11
C LEU A 337 -0.69 6.83 18.67
N SER A 338 -0.67 6.40 17.41
CA SER A 338 -1.68 5.49 16.90
C SER A 338 -1.63 4.12 17.59
N ARG A 339 -0.46 3.71 18.13
CA ARG A 339 -0.34 2.50 18.96
C ARG A 339 -1.18 2.56 20.25
N LEU A 340 -1.47 3.77 20.79
CA LEU A 340 -2.29 3.92 22.00
C LEU A 340 -3.75 3.54 21.74
N PHE A 341 -4.18 3.62 20.47
CA PHE A 341 -5.51 3.23 20.01
C PHE A 341 -5.51 1.83 19.35
N THR A 342 -4.34 1.21 19.26
CA THR A 342 -4.23 -0.22 18.97
C THR A 342 -4.33 -0.90 20.32
N GLU A 343 -5.43 -1.62 20.55
CA GLU A 343 -5.64 -2.33 21.82
C GLU A 343 -4.35 -3.09 22.16
N ALA A 344 -3.85 -2.89 23.38
CA ALA A 344 -2.70 -3.62 23.91
C ALA A 344 -2.90 -5.11 23.67
N VAL A 345 -1.80 -5.85 23.40
CA VAL A 345 -1.87 -7.31 23.27
C VAL A 345 -2.68 -7.84 24.45
N PRO A 346 -3.86 -8.40 24.21
CA PRO A 346 -4.73 -8.75 25.31
C PRO A 346 -4.07 -9.84 26.14
N ASP A 347 -3.93 -9.60 27.44
CA ASP A 347 -3.63 -10.63 28.40
C ASP A 347 -4.64 -11.78 28.26
N ARG A 348 -4.32 -12.97 28.83
CA ARG A 348 -5.11 -14.23 28.71
C ARG A 348 -6.63 -14.09 28.96
N GLN A 349 -7.08 -12.94 29.51
CA GLN A 349 -8.50 -12.63 29.82
C GLN A 349 -9.23 -11.76 28.78
N SER A 350 -8.59 -11.39 27.65
CA SER A 350 -9.20 -10.51 26.66
C SER A 350 -10.38 -11.15 25.91
N THR A 351 -11.37 -10.33 25.60
CA THR A 351 -12.58 -10.75 24.87
C THR A 351 -12.24 -11.31 23.48
N ARG A 352 -13.04 -12.28 23.02
CA ARG A 352 -12.92 -12.89 21.68
C ARG A 352 -12.82 -11.83 20.55
N ARG A 353 -13.49 -10.67 20.72
CA ARG A 353 -13.51 -9.55 19.77
C ARG A 353 -12.17 -8.82 19.69
N ALA A 354 -11.50 -8.56 20.81
CA ALA A 354 -10.20 -7.93 20.86
C ALA A 354 -9.10 -8.79 20.22
N ARG A 355 -9.14 -10.10 20.46
CA ARG A 355 -8.24 -11.07 19.82
C ARG A 355 -8.44 -11.14 18.30
N LYS A 356 -9.70 -11.11 17.81
CA LYS A 356 -9.99 -11.08 16.37
C LYS A 356 -9.42 -9.82 15.73
N LYS A 357 -9.60 -8.66 16.34
CA LYS A 357 -9.10 -7.36 15.85
C LYS A 357 -7.57 -7.29 15.79
N MET A 358 -6.87 -7.82 16.80
CA MET A 358 -5.40 -7.87 16.79
C MET A 358 -4.87 -8.82 15.70
N ARG A 359 -5.46 -10.01 15.55
CA ARG A 359 -5.08 -10.96 14.50
C ARG A 359 -5.32 -10.40 13.09
N SER A 360 -6.36 -9.58 12.88
CA SER A 360 -6.63 -8.97 11.58
C SER A 360 -5.53 -7.98 11.13
N VAL A 361 -4.79 -7.39 12.07
CA VAL A 361 -3.66 -6.50 11.75
C VAL A 361 -2.36 -7.27 11.52
N LEU A 362 -2.14 -8.35 12.30
CA LEU A 362 -0.88 -9.10 12.29
C LEU A 362 -0.88 -10.25 11.28
N LEU A 363 -2.01 -10.94 11.16
CA LEU A 363 -2.22 -12.10 10.28
C LEU A 363 -3.55 -11.96 9.52
N PRO A 364 -3.69 -10.97 8.63
CA PRO A 364 -4.96 -10.70 7.96
C PRO A 364 -5.47 -11.88 7.14
N ASP A 365 -4.60 -12.59 6.43
CA ASP A 365 -4.97 -13.74 5.58
C ASP A 365 -5.49 -14.93 6.42
N GLN A 366 -4.94 -15.13 7.62
CA GLN A 366 -5.45 -16.13 8.54
C GLN A 366 -6.84 -15.74 9.05
N VAL A 367 -7.04 -14.45 9.40
CA VAL A 367 -8.36 -13.97 9.87
C VAL A 367 -9.40 -14.06 8.75
N PHE A 368 -9.01 -13.70 7.52
CA PHE A 368 -9.84 -13.89 6.33
C PHE A 368 -10.30 -15.35 6.21
N THR A 369 -9.36 -16.31 6.24
CA THR A 369 -9.66 -17.72 6.11
C THR A 369 -10.49 -18.26 7.29
N ASP A 370 -10.16 -17.89 8.52
CA ASP A 370 -10.91 -18.30 9.70
C ASP A 370 -12.35 -17.75 9.67
N THR A 371 -12.54 -16.52 9.21
CA THR A 371 -13.87 -15.92 9.03
C THR A 371 -14.63 -16.60 7.89
N MET A 372 -13.98 -16.89 6.76
CA MET A 372 -14.54 -17.66 5.65
C MET A 372 -15.10 -19.02 6.12
N ILE A 373 -14.33 -19.74 6.94
CA ILE A 373 -14.78 -21.06 7.46
C ILE A 373 -16.04 -20.93 8.31
N LEU A 374 -16.17 -19.84 9.08
CA LEU A 374 -17.29 -19.62 9.98
C LEU A 374 -18.54 -19.06 9.27
N GLU A 375 -18.35 -18.14 8.32
CA GLU A 375 -19.43 -17.30 7.81
C GLU A 375 -19.83 -17.62 6.35
N ALA A 376 -19.03 -18.43 5.64
CA ALA A 376 -19.32 -18.72 4.23
C ALA A 376 -20.61 -19.50 4.05
N ARG A 377 -21.45 -18.98 3.18
CA ARG A 377 -22.77 -19.51 2.85
C ARG A 377 -23.13 -19.26 1.39
N VAL A 378 -24.05 -20.07 0.88
CA VAL A 378 -24.68 -19.88 -0.43
C VAL A 378 -26.07 -19.34 -0.18
N ASP A 379 -26.24 -18.03 -0.35
CA ASP A 379 -27.48 -17.30 -0.03
C ASP A 379 -27.89 -16.29 -1.13
N SER A 380 -27.15 -16.24 -2.24
CA SER A 380 -27.46 -15.37 -3.38
C SER A 380 -28.03 -16.15 -4.55
N GLN A 381 -29.13 -15.66 -5.12
CA GLN A 381 -29.70 -16.12 -6.40
C GLN A 381 -29.11 -15.36 -7.60
N GLU A 382 -28.49 -14.19 -7.36
CA GLU A 382 -27.76 -13.44 -8.37
C GLU A 382 -26.39 -14.07 -8.57
N PRO A 383 -25.84 -14.13 -9.80
CA PRO A 383 -24.46 -14.50 -9.99
C PRO A 383 -23.53 -13.49 -9.30
N VAL A 384 -22.38 -13.94 -8.80
CA VAL A 384 -21.52 -13.11 -7.95
C VAL A 384 -20.11 -13.04 -8.53
N PHE A 385 -19.56 -11.84 -8.56
CA PHE A 385 -18.13 -11.60 -8.73
C PHE A 385 -17.51 -11.23 -7.39
N LYS A 386 -16.41 -11.88 -7.04
CA LYS A 386 -15.61 -11.62 -5.83
C LYS A 386 -14.19 -11.31 -6.22
N PHE A 387 -13.70 -10.16 -5.81
CA PHE A 387 -12.28 -9.82 -5.87
C PHE A 387 -11.74 -9.74 -4.44
N TYR A 388 -10.83 -10.63 -4.11
CA TYR A 388 -10.13 -10.66 -2.82
C TYR A 388 -8.66 -10.35 -3.05
N HIS A 389 -8.13 -9.34 -2.36
CA HIS A 389 -6.71 -9.06 -2.37
C HIS A 389 -6.14 -9.33 -0.97
N LEU A 390 -5.47 -10.47 -0.84
CA LEU A 390 -4.83 -10.90 0.39
C LEU A 390 -3.41 -10.34 0.48
N ARG A 391 -2.89 -10.22 1.71
CA ARG A 391 -1.52 -9.76 1.94
C ARG A 391 -0.48 -10.70 1.30
N GLY A 392 -0.79 -11.97 1.17
CA GLY A 392 0.06 -12.93 0.46
C GLY A 392 1.44 -13.12 1.09
N VAL A 393 2.46 -12.95 0.26
CA VAL A 393 3.88 -13.07 0.67
C VAL A 393 4.58 -11.70 0.70
N HIS A 394 3.78 -10.63 0.67
CA HIS A 394 4.28 -9.25 0.74
C HIS A 394 5.04 -8.99 2.06
N PRO A 395 6.23 -8.35 2.02
CA PRO A 395 6.95 -7.98 3.23
C PRO A 395 6.20 -6.94 4.06
N PRO A 396 6.44 -6.88 5.38
CA PRO A 396 7.30 -7.79 6.16
C PRO A 396 6.67 -9.17 6.36
N LEU A 397 7.51 -10.21 6.34
CA LEU A 397 7.06 -11.58 6.56
C LEU A 397 6.68 -11.78 8.03
N ARG A 398 5.46 -12.27 8.27
CA ARG A 398 4.89 -12.39 9.63
C ARG A 398 4.20 -13.71 9.92
N MET A 399 4.01 -14.56 8.92
CA MET A 399 3.33 -15.83 9.06
C MET A 399 4.26 -16.96 8.65
N ASN A 400 4.52 -17.89 9.57
CA ASN A 400 5.31 -19.08 9.26
C ASN A 400 4.48 -20.16 8.54
N GLU A 401 5.13 -21.26 8.22
CA GLU A 401 4.54 -22.41 7.53
C GLU A 401 3.39 -23.10 8.29
N ASP A 402 3.25 -22.85 9.60
CA ASP A 402 2.15 -23.35 10.45
C ASP A 402 1.04 -22.31 10.65
N CYS A 403 1.03 -21.25 9.85
CA CYS A 403 0.09 -20.14 9.95
C CYS A 403 0.15 -19.42 11.31
N ARG A 404 1.31 -19.44 11.99
CA ARG A 404 1.53 -18.76 13.26
C ARG A 404 2.27 -17.47 13.05
N LEU A 405 2.02 -16.49 13.93
CA LEU A 405 2.73 -15.22 13.94
C LEU A 405 4.20 -15.45 14.29
N GLU A 406 5.08 -15.13 13.35
CA GLU A 406 6.53 -15.16 13.49
C GLU A 406 7.10 -13.99 12.69
N ARG A 407 7.97 -13.18 13.30
CA ARG A 407 8.71 -12.16 12.55
C ARG A 407 9.88 -12.82 11.86
N MET A 408 9.96 -12.69 10.57
CA MET A 408 10.98 -13.32 9.75
C MET A 408 11.69 -12.28 8.88
N ASP A 409 13.00 -12.43 8.73
CA ASP A 409 13.77 -11.62 7.79
C ASP A 409 13.34 -11.91 6.35
N PHE A 410 13.39 -10.88 5.50
CA PHE A 410 13.01 -11.02 4.10
C PHE A 410 14.14 -11.68 3.31
N ASN A 411 14.08 -12.99 3.16
CA ASN A 411 14.97 -13.84 2.37
C ASN A 411 14.19 -14.99 1.73
N ARG A 412 14.78 -15.70 0.76
CA ARG A 412 14.13 -16.78 0.02
C ARG A 412 13.54 -17.88 0.90
N ALA A 413 14.29 -18.31 1.90
CA ALA A 413 13.86 -19.41 2.80
C ALA A 413 12.60 -19.00 3.58
N ASN A 414 12.58 -17.83 4.20
CA ASN A 414 11.46 -17.33 4.96
C ASN A 414 10.28 -16.94 4.07
N TYR A 415 10.54 -16.42 2.87
CA TYR A 415 9.51 -16.17 1.86
C TYR A 415 8.77 -17.46 1.49
N LYS A 416 9.51 -18.56 1.25
CA LYS A 416 8.92 -19.88 1.00
C LYS A 416 8.17 -20.45 2.21
N ARG A 417 8.64 -20.21 3.46
CA ARG A 417 7.91 -20.59 4.68
C ARG A 417 6.54 -19.89 4.75
N GLN A 418 6.50 -18.57 4.50
CA GLN A 418 5.22 -17.84 4.48
C GLN A 418 4.33 -18.30 3.34
N ALA A 419 4.88 -18.54 2.14
CA ALA A 419 4.14 -19.08 1.00
C ALA A 419 3.50 -20.44 1.33
N ARG A 420 4.22 -21.34 2.03
CA ARG A 420 3.68 -22.64 2.48
C ARG A 420 2.51 -22.46 3.45
N GLY A 421 2.63 -21.55 4.43
CA GLY A 421 1.53 -21.22 5.34
C GLY A 421 0.31 -20.67 4.58
N LEU A 422 0.55 -19.77 3.63
CA LEU A 422 -0.51 -19.18 2.79
C LEU A 422 -1.22 -20.24 1.95
N MET A 423 -0.49 -21.20 1.35
CA MET A 423 -1.11 -22.31 0.61
C MET A 423 -1.97 -23.21 1.50
N LYS A 424 -1.63 -23.39 2.76
CA LYS A 424 -2.51 -24.08 3.74
C LYS A 424 -3.82 -23.28 3.96
N LEU A 425 -3.76 -21.95 4.02
CA LEU A 425 -4.96 -21.11 4.13
C LEU A 425 -5.83 -21.19 2.87
N VAL A 426 -5.23 -21.16 1.69
CA VAL A 426 -5.91 -21.33 0.40
C VAL A 426 -6.57 -22.72 0.32
N ALA A 427 -5.87 -23.78 0.75
CA ALA A 427 -6.44 -25.14 0.79
C ALA A 427 -7.71 -25.20 1.67
N ARG A 428 -7.69 -24.54 2.84
CA ARG A 428 -8.86 -24.45 3.73
C ARG A 428 -10.02 -23.65 3.10
N PHE A 429 -9.70 -22.58 2.38
CA PHE A 429 -10.68 -21.80 1.60
C PHE A 429 -11.36 -22.67 0.54
N LEU A 430 -10.60 -23.41 -0.27
CA LEU A 430 -11.12 -24.31 -1.29
C LEU A 430 -11.95 -25.46 -0.70
N ALA A 431 -11.49 -26.05 0.41
CA ALA A 431 -12.24 -27.09 1.12
C ALA A 431 -13.59 -26.55 1.62
N LYS A 432 -13.65 -25.31 2.11
CA LYS A 432 -14.91 -24.69 2.53
C LYS A 432 -15.85 -24.45 1.35
N LEU A 433 -15.34 -23.97 0.19
CA LEU A 433 -16.16 -23.84 -1.03
C LEU A 433 -16.74 -25.19 -1.48
N LYS A 434 -15.96 -26.28 -1.40
CA LYS A 434 -16.44 -27.64 -1.68
C LYS A 434 -17.54 -28.06 -0.70
N HIS A 435 -17.33 -27.80 0.60
CA HIS A 435 -18.27 -28.14 1.67
C HIS A 435 -19.63 -27.45 1.52
N ILE A 436 -19.64 -26.16 1.13
CA ILE A 436 -20.88 -25.39 0.91
C ILE A 436 -21.44 -25.54 -0.52
N GLN A 437 -20.88 -26.44 -1.32
CA GLN A 437 -21.28 -26.75 -2.70
C GLN A 437 -21.15 -25.55 -3.69
N ALA A 438 -20.33 -24.54 -3.37
CA ALA A 438 -20.06 -23.41 -4.25
C ALA A 438 -18.88 -23.65 -5.21
N PHE A 439 -18.09 -24.71 -5.02
CA PHE A 439 -16.84 -24.93 -5.76
C PHE A 439 -17.07 -25.23 -7.25
N ARG A 440 -18.01 -26.16 -7.57
CA ARG A 440 -18.29 -26.61 -8.94
C ARG A 440 -18.63 -25.43 -9.86
N ASP A 441 -19.59 -24.59 -9.43
CA ASP A 441 -20.15 -23.51 -10.23
C ASP A 441 -19.32 -22.21 -10.16
N SER A 442 -18.10 -22.31 -9.63
CA SER A 442 -17.17 -21.19 -9.51
C SER A 442 -16.06 -21.25 -10.55
N LEU A 443 -15.88 -20.15 -11.28
CA LEU A 443 -14.62 -19.84 -11.97
C LEU A 443 -13.69 -19.22 -10.92
N ILE A 444 -12.53 -19.83 -10.67
CA ILE A 444 -11.63 -19.39 -9.60
C ILE A 444 -10.25 -19.08 -10.18
N PHE A 445 -9.80 -17.85 -9.97
CA PHE A 445 -8.43 -17.42 -10.20
C PHE A 445 -7.74 -17.24 -8.85
N ILE A 446 -6.60 -17.90 -8.65
CA ILE A 446 -5.69 -17.69 -7.52
C ILE A 446 -4.37 -17.25 -8.13
N VAL A 447 -4.03 -15.97 -7.94
CA VAL A 447 -2.94 -15.34 -8.70
C VAL A 447 -2.07 -14.48 -7.79
N GLY A 448 -0.78 -14.38 -8.12
CA GLY A 448 0.03 -13.24 -7.67
C GLY A 448 -0.27 -12.03 -8.55
N ASP A 449 -0.09 -10.84 -8.05
CA ASP A 449 -0.12 -9.63 -8.88
C ASP A 449 1.25 -9.32 -9.49
N HIS A 450 2.32 -9.57 -8.74
CA HIS A 450 3.72 -9.48 -9.16
C HIS A 450 4.60 -10.35 -8.26
N GLY A 451 5.91 -10.38 -8.51
CA GLY A 451 6.88 -11.06 -7.67
C GLY A 451 7.69 -10.08 -6.79
N PRO A 452 8.66 -10.60 -6.00
CA PRO A 452 9.40 -9.84 -4.98
C PRO A 452 10.62 -9.05 -5.50
N GLY A 453 10.84 -8.94 -6.82
CA GLY A 453 12.04 -8.34 -7.39
C GLY A 453 12.37 -6.93 -6.89
N ASN A 454 11.38 -6.05 -6.78
CA ASN A 454 11.56 -4.70 -6.25
C ASN A 454 11.87 -4.64 -4.75
N TRP A 455 11.62 -5.73 -4.01
CA TRP A 455 11.90 -5.87 -2.59
C TRP A 455 13.29 -6.45 -2.30
N GLY A 456 14.10 -6.70 -3.34
CA GLY A 456 15.47 -7.19 -3.21
C GLY A 456 15.60 -8.72 -3.22
N LEU A 457 14.52 -9.47 -3.32
CA LEU A 457 14.57 -10.91 -3.55
C LEU A 457 14.56 -11.16 -5.06
N GLN A 458 15.70 -11.61 -5.59
CA GLN A 458 15.94 -11.73 -7.03
C GLN A 458 16.17 -13.18 -7.48
N GLU A 459 15.91 -14.14 -6.61
CA GLU A 459 16.07 -15.57 -6.91
C GLU A 459 14.87 -16.10 -7.71
N ILE A 460 15.15 -16.89 -8.74
CA ILE A 460 14.16 -17.56 -9.56
C ILE A 460 14.62 -19.01 -9.75
N HIS A 461 13.80 -19.96 -9.28
CA HIS A 461 14.11 -21.40 -9.33
C HIS A 461 13.07 -22.15 -10.20
N LEU A 462 12.83 -21.66 -11.42
CA LEU A 462 12.01 -22.37 -12.40
C LEU A 462 12.88 -23.36 -13.16
N ASP A 463 12.72 -24.64 -12.85
CA ASP A 463 13.23 -25.68 -13.71
C ASP A 463 12.31 -25.84 -14.93
N ALA A 464 12.88 -25.94 -16.10
CA ALA A 464 12.15 -26.52 -17.21
C ALA A 464 11.69 -27.94 -16.82
N LEU A 465 10.39 -28.24 -16.87
CA LEU A 465 9.92 -29.61 -16.68
C LEU A 465 10.54 -30.47 -17.81
N GLY A 466 11.53 -31.31 -17.45
CA GLY A 466 12.18 -32.25 -18.35
C GLY A 466 13.41 -31.77 -19.12
N ALA A 467 13.88 -30.53 -18.97
CA ALA A 467 15.16 -30.08 -19.48
C ALA A 467 16.16 -29.87 -18.31
N ALA A 468 17.39 -30.35 -18.49
CA ALA A 468 18.46 -30.07 -17.55
C ALA A 468 18.68 -28.56 -17.49
N TRP A 469 18.50 -27.96 -16.29
CA TRP A 469 18.86 -26.59 -16.00
C TRP A 469 20.34 -26.39 -16.35
N LYS A 470 20.63 -25.54 -17.32
CA LYS A 470 21.96 -24.95 -17.48
C LYS A 470 21.91 -23.60 -16.80
N GLU A 471 22.76 -23.39 -15.79
CA GLU A 471 23.05 -22.05 -15.27
C GLU A 471 23.58 -21.19 -16.44
N THR A 472 22.71 -20.52 -17.13
CA THR A 472 23.10 -19.42 -18.02
C THR A 472 23.46 -18.24 -17.11
N PRO A 473 24.59 -17.56 -17.35
CA PRO A 473 24.93 -16.35 -16.62
C PRO A 473 23.78 -15.35 -16.81
N GLN A 474 23.03 -15.08 -15.72
CA GLN A 474 21.91 -14.15 -15.76
C GLN A 474 22.46 -12.74 -15.60
N GLU A 475 22.03 -11.80 -16.45
CA GLU A 475 22.34 -10.38 -16.24
C GLU A 475 21.70 -9.91 -14.92
N PRO A 476 22.47 -9.41 -13.94
CA PRO A 476 21.92 -9.07 -12.61
C PRO A 476 20.76 -8.07 -12.64
N GLY A 477 20.76 -7.15 -13.60
CA GLY A 477 19.68 -6.18 -13.81
C GLY A 477 18.38 -6.83 -14.29
N LEU A 478 18.49 -7.77 -15.22
CA LEU A 478 17.35 -8.50 -15.79
C LEU A 478 16.75 -9.48 -14.78
N LEU A 479 17.57 -10.10 -13.93
CA LEU A 479 17.10 -11.00 -12.88
C LEU A 479 16.12 -10.30 -11.93
N LYS A 480 16.41 -9.06 -11.54
CA LYS A 480 15.51 -8.24 -10.72
C LYS A 480 14.16 -7.99 -11.43
N VAL A 481 14.20 -7.66 -12.72
CA VAL A 481 13.00 -7.43 -13.53
C VAL A 481 12.15 -8.70 -13.58
N LYS A 482 12.76 -9.82 -13.94
CA LYS A 482 12.10 -11.14 -14.01
C LYS A 482 11.49 -11.55 -12.67
N ALA A 483 12.25 -11.42 -11.57
CA ALA A 483 11.76 -11.74 -10.24
C ALA A 483 10.53 -10.89 -9.83
N GLY A 484 10.39 -9.69 -10.38
CA GLY A 484 9.20 -8.86 -10.19
C GLY A 484 8.02 -9.20 -11.11
N ALA A 485 8.29 -9.90 -12.22
CA ALA A 485 7.35 -10.07 -13.33
C ALA A 485 6.69 -11.46 -13.43
N LEU A 486 7.08 -12.41 -12.59
CA LEU A 486 6.63 -13.82 -12.68
C LEU A 486 5.62 -14.18 -11.58
N PRO A 487 4.32 -13.81 -11.72
CA PRO A 487 3.32 -14.07 -10.70
C PRO A 487 2.84 -15.53 -10.74
N LEU A 488 2.35 -16.04 -9.62
CA LEU A 488 1.56 -17.27 -9.57
C LEU A 488 0.30 -17.11 -10.43
N MET A 489 -0.10 -18.17 -11.16
CA MET A 489 -1.39 -18.22 -11.84
C MET A 489 -1.97 -19.64 -11.80
N LEU A 490 -3.00 -19.82 -10.98
CA LEU A 490 -3.80 -21.04 -10.86
C LEU A 490 -5.24 -20.71 -11.24
N VAL A 491 -5.81 -21.45 -12.19
CA VAL A 491 -7.17 -21.18 -12.68
C VAL A 491 -7.99 -22.46 -12.71
N LYS A 492 -9.17 -22.43 -12.09
CA LYS A 492 -10.17 -23.48 -12.16
C LYS A 492 -11.34 -23.00 -13.01
N PRO A 493 -11.67 -23.66 -14.13
CA PRO A 493 -12.84 -23.30 -14.92
C PRO A 493 -14.13 -23.52 -14.12
N ALA A 494 -15.19 -22.82 -14.51
CA ALA A 494 -16.53 -23.11 -13.99
C ALA A 494 -16.99 -24.49 -14.50
N ASP A 495 -17.98 -25.06 -13.80
CA ASP A 495 -18.60 -26.36 -14.10
C ASP A 495 -17.63 -27.57 -13.97
N ASP A 496 -16.42 -27.36 -13.44
CA ASP A 496 -15.47 -28.42 -13.12
C ASP A 496 -15.67 -28.87 -11.65
N PRO A 497 -16.02 -30.14 -11.39
CA PRO A 497 -16.19 -30.64 -10.04
C PRO A 497 -14.88 -30.80 -9.24
N GLY A 498 -13.73 -30.64 -9.89
CA GLY A 498 -12.41 -30.78 -9.25
C GLY A 498 -12.00 -32.24 -9.04
N GLU A 499 -12.34 -33.12 -9.94
CA GLU A 499 -11.97 -34.55 -9.89
C GLU A 499 -10.60 -34.82 -10.51
N LYS A 500 -10.23 -34.06 -11.54
CA LYS A 500 -8.93 -34.20 -12.20
C LYS A 500 -7.81 -33.60 -11.35
N PRO A 501 -6.65 -34.22 -11.23
CA PRO A 501 -5.48 -33.62 -10.59
C PRO A 501 -5.11 -32.26 -11.19
N LEU A 502 -4.33 -31.49 -10.46
CA LEU A 502 -3.76 -30.25 -10.95
C LEU A 502 -3.06 -30.47 -12.31
N ALA A 503 -3.49 -29.73 -13.33
CA ALA A 503 -2.81 -29.67 -14.62
C ALA A 503 -1.71 -28.59 -14.61
N VAL A 504 -0.64 -28.79 -15.37
CA VAL A 504 0.43 -27.79 -15.54
C VAL A 504 0.47 -27.37 -17.00
N SER A 505 0.56 -26.06 -17.25
CA SER A 505 0.60 -25.47 -18.58
C SER A 505 1.79 -24.52 -18.73
N ASP A 506 2.48 -24.65 -19.87
CA ASP A 506 3.55 -23.74 -20.31
C ASP A 506 3.06 -22.65 -21.26
N ALA A 507 1.74 -22.54 -21.43
CA ALA A 507 1.15 -21.51 -22.28
C ALA A 507 1.63 -20.10 -21.88
N PRO A 508 2.06 -19.26 -22.85
CA PRO A 508 2.57 -17.92 -22.58
C PRO A 508 1.42 -16.95 -22.26
N VAL A 509 0.99 -16.93 -21.02
CA VAL A 509 -0.13 -16.12 -20.52
C VAL A 509 0.33 -14.88 -19.75
N CYS A 510 -0.61 -13.94 -19.49
CA CYS A 510 -0.37 -12.77 -18.66
C CYS A 510 -1.58 -12.45 -17.78
N LEU A 511 -1.41 -11.56 -16.78
CA LEU A 511 -2.52 -11.14 -15.89
C LEU A 511 -3.65 -10.47 -16.68
N GLY A 512 -3.34 -9.77 -17.76
CA GLY A 512 -4.32 -9.15 -18.66
C GLY A 512 -5.24 -10.13 -19.39
N ASP A 513 -5.00 -11.45 -19.29
CA ASP A 513 -5.86 -12.50 -19.88
C ASP A 513 -7.05 -12.87 -18.98
N ILE A 514 -7.01 -12.48 -17.70
CA ILE A 514 -8.07 -12.79 -16.73
C ILE A 514 -9.43 -12.22 -17.17
N PRO A 515 -9.57 -10.94 -17.59
CA PRO A 515 -10.85 -10.40 -18.01
C PRO A 515 -11.46 -11.13 -19.21
N ALA A 516 -10.66 -11.44 -20.23
CA ALA A 516 -11.12 -12.18 -21.40
C ALA A 516 -11.54 -13.61 -21.04
N THR A 517 -10.81 -14.27 -20.14
CA THR A 517 -11.13 -15.61 -19.63
C THR A 517 -12.45 -15.61 -18.87
N ALA A 518 -12.64 -14.64 -17.97
CA ALA A 518 -13.85 -14.54 -17.18
C ALA A 518 -15.08 -14.23 -18.07
N ALA A 519 -14.96 -13.30 -19.01
CA ALA A 519 -16.03 -12.98 -19.94
C ALA A 519 -16.43 -14.19 -20.77
N ALA A 520 -15.47 -14.90 -21.37
CA ALA A 520 -15.73 -16.12 -22.15
C ALA A 520 -16.40 -17.22 -21.33
N ALA A 521 -15.93 -17.44 -20.07
CA ALA A 521 -16.47 -18.48 -19.18
C ALA A 521 -17.92 -18.22 -18.75
N VAL A 522 -18.38 -16.96 -18.78
CA VAL A 522 -19.76 -16.59 -18.45
C VAL A 522 -20.60 -16.28 -19.68
N GLY A 523 -20.08 -16.50 -20.90
CA GLY A 523 -20.79 -16.33 -22.15
C GLY A 523 -21.03 -14.87 -22.53
N LEU A 524 -20.18 -13.94 -22.10
CA LEU A 524 -20.27 -12.53 -22.43
C LEU A 524 -19.28 -12.15 -23.54
N GLU A 525 -19.77 -11.47 -24.55
CA GLU A 525 -18.90 -10.85 -25.55
C GLU A 525 -18.26 -9.59 -24.98
N ALA A 526 -16.93 -9.50 -25.06
CA ALA A 526 -16.19 -8.34 -24.61
C ALA A 526 -14.86 -8.22 -25.37
N SER A 527 -14.49 -6.99 -25.73
CA SER A 527 -13.22 -6.71 -26.40
C SER A 527 -12.13 -6.34 -25.39
N PHE A 528 -11.70 -7.33 -24.59
CA PHE A 528 -10.47 -7.17 -23.79
C PHE A 528 -9.24 -7.44 -24.68
N ALA A 529 -8.14 -6.73 -24.41
CA ALA A 529 -6.88 -6.94 -25.16
C ALA A 529 -6.22 -8.31 -24.84
N GLY A 530 -6.58 -8.95 -23.71
CA GLY A 530 -6.14 -10.28 -23.34
C GLY A 530 -6.82 -11.39 -24.15
N ARG A 531 -6.27 -12.61 -24.04
CA ARG A 531 -6.83 -13.83 -24.65
C ARG A 531 -7.38 -14.76 -23.56
N PRO A 532 -8.47 -15.50 -23.79
CA PRO A 532 -8.90 -16.52 -22.84
C PRO A 532 -7.78 -17.53 -22.56
N LEU A 533 -7.43 -17.70 -21.29
CA LEU A 533 -6.27 -18.50 -20.83
C LEU A 533 -6.26 -19.93 -21.42
N PHE A 534 -7.41 -20.58 -21.42
CA PHE A 534 -7.55 -21.95 -21.92
C PHE A 534 -7.50 -22.06 -23.46
N SER A 535 -7.52 -20.94 -24.19
CA SER A 535 -7.31 -20.91 -25.64
C SER A 535 -5.85 -20.73 -26.03
N VAL A 536 -4.97 -20.36 -25.08
CA VAL A 536 -3.54 -20.16 -25.34
C VAL A 536 -2.82 -21.49 -25.23
N GLN A 537 -2.09 -21.85 -26.29
CA GLN A 537 -1.33 -23.10 -26.34
C GLN A 537 0.13 -22.87 -25.95
N ALA A 538 0.80 -23.91 -25.43
CA ALA A 538 2.21 -23.82 -25.03
C ALA A 538 3.15 -23.46 -26.22
N ALA A 539 2.75 -23.81 -27.43
CA ALA A 539 3.49 -23.53 -28.67
C ALA A 539 3.17 -22.16 -29.29
N ASP A 540 2.27 -21.38 -28.70
CA ASP A 540 1.88 -20.08 -29.25
C ASP A 540 3.08 -19.10 -29.22
N ASP A 541 3.39 -18.53 -30.38
CA ASP A 541 4.37 -17.45 -30.50
C ASP A 541 3.71 -16.11 -30.11
N ARG A 542 3.66 -15.85 -28.82
CA ARG A 542 2.97 -14.70 -28.25
C ARG A 542 3.94 -13.70 -27.64
N LEU A 543 3.81 -12.45 -28.06
CA LEU A 543 4.54 -11.32 -27.48
C LEU A 543 3.75 -10.76 -26.29
N ARG A 544 4.40 -10.64 -25.12
CA ARG A 544 3.82 -10.12 -23.87
C ARG A 544 4.63 -8.93 -23.38
N ARG A 545 3.99 -7.97 -22.73
CA ARG A 545 4.57 -6.69 -22.32
C ARG A 545 4.78 -6.62 -20.83
N HIS A 546 5.93 -6.07 -20.40
CA HIS A 546 6.21 -5.72 -19.01
C HIS A 546 6.79 -4.30 -18.93
N LEU A 547 6.20 -3.43 -18.09
CA LEU A 547 6.68 -2.07 -17.83
C LEU A 547 7.32 -2.03 -16.45
N HIS A 548 8.65 -2.01 -16.41
CA HIS A 548 9.42 -2.02 -15.18
C HIS A 548 9.77 -0.62 -14.68
N TYR A 549 9.58 -0.39 -13.38
CA TYR A 549 10.02 0.82 -12.67
C TYR A 549 10.53 0.47 -11.27
N LYS A 550 11.45 1.29 -10.72
CA LYS A 550 12.24 0.94 -9.52
C LYS A 550 11.56 1.25 -8.19
N GLY A 551 10.62 2.16 -8.15
CA GLY A 551 10.06 2.67 -6.91
C GLY A 551 8.55 2.76 -6.91
N PHE A 552 8.01 2.88 -5.70
CA PHE A 552 6.57 3.07 -5.46
C PHE A 552 6.22 4.56 -5.34
N GLY A 553 7.22 5.44 -5.41
CA GLY A 553 7.06 6.87 -5.30
C GLY A 553 6.43 7.43 -6.57
N GLY A 554 5.12 7.68 -6.56
CA GLY A 554 4.53 8.60 -7.52
C GLY A 554 5.22 9.96 -7.39
N ASN A 555 5.51 10.62 -8.52
CA ASN A 555 5.96 11.99 -8.42
C ASN A 555 4.80 12.86 -7.89
N LYS A 556 5.12 14.10 -7.48
CA LYS A 556 4.13 15.06 -6.92
C LYS A 556 2.93 15.37 -7.84
N LYS A 557 2.94 14.87 -9.09
CA LYS A 557 1.89 15.07 -10.11
C LYS A 557 1.03 13.82 -10.35
N GLY A 558 1.16 12.76 -9.53
CA GLY A 558 0.37 11.53 -9.68
C GLY A 558 0.88 10.55 -10.73
N PHE A 559 2.09 10.74 -11.24
CA PHE A 559 2.78 9.81 -12.15
C PHE A 559 3.68 8.84 -11.38
N MET A 560 3.97 7.69 -11.96
CA MET A 560 4.98 6.78 -11.46
C MET A 560 6.40 7.22 -11.89
N GLU A 561 7.43 6.55 -11.33
CA GLU A 561 8.80 6.73 -11.81
C GLU A 561 8.95 6.34 -13.28
N PRO A 562 10.01 6.80 -13.98
CA PRO A 562 10.27 6.41 -15.36
C PRO A 562 10.26 4.89 -15.53
N MET A 563 9.60 4.40 -16.59
CA MET A 563 9.41 2.97 -16.84
C MET A 563 10.23 2.50 -18.03
N SER A 564 10.92 1.39 -17.88
CA SER A 564 11.55 0.64 -18.97
C SER A 564 10.57 -0.38 -19.52
N GLU A 565 10.50 -0.52 -20.85
CA GLU A 565 9.62 -1.48 -21.51
C GLU A 565 10.39 -2.75 -21.89
N TYR A 566 9.81 -3.87 -21.54
CA TYR A 566 10.29 -5.20 -21.93
C TYR A 566 9.20 -5.95 -22.70
N TRP A 567 9.61 -6.63 -23.75
CA TRP A 567 8.78 -7.56 -24.52
C TRP A 567 9.30 -8.98 -24.31
N VAL A 568 8.40 -9.88 -23.95
CA VAL A 568 8.72 -11.26 -23.62
C VAL A 568 8.08 -12.21 -24.64
N ARG A 569 8.92 -12.98 -25.32
CA ARG A 569 8.52 -14.00 -26.30
C ARG A 569 9.10 -15.34 -25.88
N GLY A 570 8.27 -16.37 -25.72
CA GLY A 570 8.70 -17.68 -25.22
C GLY A 570 8.56 -17.83 -23.70
N PHE A 571 9.50 -18.50 -23.06
CA PHE A 571 9.46 -18.76 -21.62
C PHE A 571 9.90 -17.55 -20.81
N SER A 572 9.04 -17.07 -19.92
CA SER A 572 9.26 -15.84 -19.15
C SER A 572 10.43 -15.90 -18.15
N TRP A 573 10.95 -17.09 -17.84
CA TRP A 573 12.11 -17.27 -16.95
C TRP A 573 13.46 -17.32 -17.69
N LEU A 574 13.49 -17.41 -19.03
CA LEU A 574 14.70 -17.43 -19.83
C LEU A 574 15.11 -16.00 -20.23
N ASP A 575 16.42 -15.69 -20.14
CA ASP A 575 16.93 -14.36 -20.47
C ASP A 575 16.76 -14.00 -21.95
N GLU A 576 16.97 -14.98 -22.86
CA GLU A 576 16.79 -14.83 -24.30
C GLU A 576 15.35 -14.49 -24.72
N SER A 577 14.39 -14.73 -23.86
CA SER A 577 12.98 -14.38 -24.10
C SER A 577 12.68 -12.90 -23.89
N TRP A 578 13.58 -12.15 -23.25
CA TRP A 578 13.36 -10.75 -22.85
C TRP A 578 14.07 -9.79 -23.81
N HIS A 579 13.30 -8.86 -24.37
CA HIS A 579 13.76 -7.86 -25.30
C HIS A 579 13.39 -6.47 -24.77
N THR A 580 14.38 -5.57 -24.64
CA THR A 580 14.15 -4.20 -24.22
C THR A 580 13.75 -3.31 -25.39
N SER A 581 12.77 -2.44 -25.20
CA SER A 581 12.49 -1.35 -26.13
C SER A 581 13.39 -0.16 -25.83
N PRO A 582 13.86 0.57 -26.86
CA PRO A 582 14.56 1.83 -26.66
C PRO A 582 13.61 2.90 -26.07
N GLY A 583 14.18 3.77 -25.24
CA GLY A 583 13.44 4.86 -24.57
C GLY A 583 12.80 4.48 -23.25
N LEU A 584 12.32 5.50 -22.53
CA LEU A 584 11.64 5.38 -21.24
C LEU A 584 10.26 6.00 -21.33
N PHE A 585 9.30 5.43 -20.63
CA PHE A 585 8.02 6.07 -20.38
C PHE A 585 8.17 7.06 -19.22
N LEU A 586 8.25 8.33 -19.56
CA LEU A 586 8.33 9.46 -18.64
C LEU A 586 6.92 9.96 -18.27
N PRO A 587 6.76 10.76 -17.20
CA PRO A 587 5.54 11.50 -16.95
C PRO A 587 5.09 12.31 -18.16
N GLY A 588 3.93 11.96 -18.73
CA GLY A 588 3.38 12.58 -19.95
C GLY A 588 3.65 11.82 -21.25
N GLY A 589 4.28 10.64 -21.20
CA GLY A 589 4.41 9.75 -22.35
C GLY A 589 5.82 9.20 -22.62
N LYS A 590 5.97 8.49 -23.74
CA LYS A 590 7.23 7.87 -24.12
C LYS A 590 8.21 8.90 -24.68
N ASP A 591 9.41 8.98 -24.09
CA ASP A 591 10.52 9.74 -24.66
C ASP A 591 11.17 8.91 -25.78
N HIS A 592 11.21 9.48 -26.99
CA HIS A 592 11.85 8.86 -28.16
C HIS A 592 13.30 9.28 -28.36
N ALA A 593 13.90 9.98 -27.40
CA ALA A 593 15.32 10.33 -27.49
C ALA A 593 16.17 9.04 -27.51
N PRO A 594 17.14 8.92 -28.44
CA PRO A 594 18.05 7.79 -28.43
C PRO A 594 18.81 7.78 -27.09
N PRO A 595 19.13 6.60 -26.54
CA PRO A 595 19.91 6.51 -25.32
C PRO A 595 21.22 7.27 -25.54
N ALA A 596 21.55 8.18 -24.61
CA ALA A 596 22.83 8.91 -24.64
C ALA A 596 23.96 7.88 -24.72
N ALA A 597 24.74 7.95 -25.78
CA ALA A 597 25.86 7.06 -26.03
C ALA A 597 26.78 7.02 -24.79
N GLY A 598 26.83 5.88 -24.09
CA GLY A 598 27.72 5.67 -22.95
C GLY A 598 27.11 5.12 -21.68
N ARG A 599 25.79 4.93 -21.57
CA ARG A 599 25.22 4.17 -20.44
C ARG A 599 24.89 2.75 -20.91
N LYS A 600 25.72 1.77 -20.53
CA LYS A 600 25.34 0.37 -20.54
C LYS A 600 24.02 0.27 -19.74
N ALA A 601 23.04 -0.43 -20.31
CA ALA A 601 21.76 -0.68 -19.66
C ALA A 601 21.95 -1.19 -18.24
N PRO A 602 21.11 -0.77 -17.28
CA PRO A 602 21.25 -1.16 -15.89
C PRO A 602 21.12 -2.65 -15.65
#